data_8e8dc2dc29610c70fb86d3d525397979
#
_entry.id   8e8dc2dc29610c70fb86d3d525397979
#
_cell.length_a   1.000
_cell.length_b   1.000
_cell.length_c   1.000
_cell.angle_alpha   90.00
_cell.angle_beta   90.00
_cell.angle_gamma   90.00
#
_symmetry.space_group_name_H-M   'P 1'
#
loop_
_entity.id
_entity.type
_entity.pdbx_description
1 polymer ?
#
loop_
_entity_poly.entity_id
_entity_poly.type
_entity_poly.pdbx_seq_one_letter_code
_entity_poly.pdbx_strand_id
1 'polypeptide(L)'
;MSQSSGHMASRLDWWSVGLYALFVLLGWMSVYSAVYNPEAPLSLFDPAFYTSNAGKQLIWIGASMVLIMFIFALDYRFFESFAPAIYGLFILLLILVPFLGVTINGSHSWFKIGTATIQPAEFAKTATALLIAKYLNDPQVSLARFRDQWKVALIIGLPIVLIVASNETGSALVYVSFIILLYREGLPGEYPGLLLGGIFLFVSALILKPLTIFIVLLILAGLLILAMPIYLQRMYQTYVKAALGITVVMTLALLVEWVVNHVLKEHQR
;
A
#
# COMPACT_ATOMS: atom_id res chain seq x y z
N MET A 1 -17.94 35.52 -14.08
CA MET A 1 -17.20 34.24 -14.11
C MET A 1 -15.67 34.37 -14.08
N SER A 2 -15.06 35.42 -13.51
CA SER A 2 -13.60 35.64 -13.58
C SER A 2 -12.89 35.78 -12.22
N GLN A 3 -13.47 35.31 -11.11
CA GLN A 3 -12.85 35.38 -9.78
C GLN A 3 -12.32 34.05 -9.22
N SER A 4 -12.42 32.96 -9.95
CA SER A 4 -12.04 31.63 -9.40
C SER A 4 -10.55 31.27 -9.55
N SER A 5 -9.84 31.84 -10.49
CA SER A 5 -8.45 31.46 -10.77
C SER A 5 -7.41 32.06 -9.79
N GLY A 6 -7.68 33.23 -9.21
CA GLY A 6 -6.78 33.87 -8.23
C GLY A 6 -6.78 33.14 -6.84
N HIS A 7 -7.87 32.49 -6.48
CA HIS A 7 -8.00 31.80 -5.18
C HIS A 7 -7.35 30.43 -5.12
N MET A 8 -7.14 29.75 -6.26
CA MET A 8 -6.50 28.42 -6.28
C MET A 8 -5.00 28.50 -6.04
N ALA A 9 -4.31 29.45 -6.69
CA ALA A 9 -2.86 29.60 -6.54
C ALA A 9 -2.44 30.03 -5.12
N SER A 10 -3.31 30.76 -4.39
CA SER A 10 -3.06 31.18 -3.01
C SER A 10 -3.26 30.07 -1.97
N ARG A 11 -3.87 28.94 -2.34
CA ARG A 11 -4.10 27.78 -1.47
C ARG A 11 -3.11 26.64 -1.71
N LEU A 12 -2.26 26.76 -2.73
CA LEU A 12 -1.21 25.76 -3.00
C LEU A 12 -0.05 25.93 -2.02
N ASP A 13 0.35 24.85 -1.42
CA ASP A 13 1.60 24.78 -0.68
C ASP A 13 2.78 24.71 -1.66
N TRP A 14 3.34 25.86 -1.96
CA TRP A 14 4.46 26.00 -2.89
C TRP A 14 5.72 25.28 -2.43
N TRP A 15 5.88 25.04 -1.12
CA TRP A 15 6.98 24.25 -0.59
C TRP A 15 6.85 22.78 -0.99
N SER A 16 5.66 22.19 -0.84
CA SER A 16 5.39 20.82 -1.28
C SER A 16 5.52 20.68 -2.80
N VAL A 17 5.05 21.66 -3.57
CA VAL A 17 5.22 21.68 -5.05
C VAL A 17 6.70 21.75 -5.43
N GLY A 18 7.48 22.62 -4.77
CA GLY A 18 8.92 22.74 -5.00
C GLY A 18 9.69 21.48 -4.67
N LEU A 19 9.39 20.83 -3.53
CA LEU A 19 9.97 19.56 -3.14
C LEU A 19 9.62 18.44 -4.13
N TYR A 20 8.36 18.37 -4.57
CA TYR A 20 7.94 17.40 -5.59
C TYR A 20 8.72 17.61 -6.91
N ALA A 21 8.82 18.83 -7.41
CA ALA A 21 9.59 19.13 -8.61
C ALA A 21 11.08 18.75 -8.46
N LEU A 22 11.65 19.05 -7.30
CA LEU A 22 13.04 18.68 -6.99
C LEU A 22 13.23 17.15 -7.03
N PHE A 23 12.34 16.37 -6.40
CA PHE A 23 12.43 14.90 -6.42
C PHE A 23 12.23 14.32 -7.82
N VAL A 24 11.34 14.90 -8.63
CA VAL A 24 11.15 14.49 -10.02
C VAL A 24 12.41 14.72 -10.83
N LEU A 25 13.06 15.90 -10.67
CA LEU A 25 14.32 16.22 -11.34
C LEU A 25 15.47 15.32 -10.91
N LEU A 26 15.65 15.12 -9.59
CA LEU A 26 16.70 14.22 -9.07
C LEU A 26 16.47 12.78 -9.53
N GLY A 27 15.22 12.30 -9.54
CA GLY A 27 14.86 10.98 -10.03
C GLY A 27 15.18 10.84 -11.53
N TRP A 28 14.84 11.83 -12.33
CA TRP A 28 15.17 11.82 -13.75
C TRP A 28 16.68 11.86 -14.01
N MET A 29 17.42 12.72 -13.29
CA MET A 29 18.89 12.78 -13.37
C MET A 29 19.53 11.43 -13.01
N SER A 30 19.02 10.75 -12.00
CA SER A 30 19.48 9.42 -11.60
C SER A 30 19.31 8.38 -12.72
N VAL A 31 18.14 8.36 -13.36
CA VAL A 31 17.88 7.45 -14.50
C VAL A 31 18.73 7.83 -15.72
N TYR A 32 18.89 9.13 -15.98
CA TYR A 32 19.75 9.59 -17.07
C TYR A 32 21.21 9.16 -16.85
N SER A 33 21.73 9.35 -15.64
CA SER A 33 23.09 8.93 -15.28
C SER A 33 23.32 7.42 -15.44
N ALA A 34 22.31 6.61 -15.11
CA ALA A 34 22.39 5.15 -15.23
C ALA A 34 22.41 4.64 -16.69
N VAL A 35 21.88 5.44 -17.63
CA VAL A 35 21.80 5.09 -19.07
C VAL A 35 22.84 5.83 -19.91
N TYR A 36 23.54 6.79 -19.29
CA TYR A 36 24.52 7.61 -19.99
C TYR A 36 25.73 6.79 -20.47
N ASN A 37 25.99 6.83 -21.78
CA ASN A 37 27.19 6.25 -22.40
C ASN A 37 28.10 7.38 -22.87
N PRO A 38 29.33 7.52 -22.31
CA PRO A 38 30.26 8.55 -22.71
C PRO A 38 30.75 8.41 -24.16
N GLU A 39 30.76 7.19 -24.72
CA GLU A 39 31.26 6.91 -26.08
C GLU A 39 30.19 7.25 -27.16
N ALA A 40 28.91 7.27 -26.77
CA ALA A 40 27.81 7.59 -27.67
C ALA A 40 26.76 8.44 -26.91
N PRO A 41 27.07 9.71 -26.60
CA PRO A 41 26.14 10.56 -25.85
C PRO A 41 24.90 10.88 -26.68
N LEU A 42 23.73 10.47 -26.22
CA LEU A 42 22.44 10.79 -26.85
C LEU A 42 22.05 12.24 -26.47
N SER A 43 21.88 13.09 -27.47
CA SER A 43 21.34 14.45 -27.27
C SER A 43 19.84 14.39 -26.99
N LEU A 44 19.33 15.32 -26.19
CA LEU A 44 17.88 15.53 -25.97
C LEU A 44 17.09 15.78 -27.26
N PHE A 45 17.78 16.24 -28.33
CA PHE A 45 17.17 16.50 -29.64
C PHE A 45 17.22 15.27 -30.57
N ASP A 46 17.89 14.19 -30.16
CA ASP A 46 17.95 12.96 -30.94
C ASP A 46 16.68 12.14 -30.75
N PRO A 47 15.96 11.74 -31.81
CA PRO A 47 14.83 10.83 -31.70
C PRO A 47 15.17 9.52 -30.97
N ALA A 48 16.40 9.03 -31.09
CA ALA A 48 16.89 7.85 -30.40
C ALA A 48 16.91 8.04 -28.86
N PHE A 49 17.06 9.25 -28.36
CA PHE A 49 16.97 9.55 -26.94
C PHE A 49 15.63 9.10 -26.33
N TYR A 50 14.53 9.35 -27.02
CA TYR A 50 13.18 9.03 -26.55
C TYR A 50 12.84 7.53 -26.54
N THR A 51 13.70 6.70 -27.13
CA THR A 51 13.64 5.24 -26.99
C THR A 51 14.35 4.74 -25.74
N SER A 52 15.26 5.54 -25.17
CA SER A 52 15.95 5.25 -23.91
C SER A 52 15.02 5.35 -22.70
N ASN A 53 15.44 4.76 -21.58
CA ASN A 53 14.67 4.86 -20.33
C ASN A 53 14.54 6.30 -19.83
N ALA A 54 15.60 7.11 -19.97
CA ALA A 54 15.58 8.53 -19.59
C ALA A 54 14.62 9.35 -20.43
N GLY A 55 14.59 9.11 -21.76
CA GLY A 55 13.65 9.78 -22.66
C GLY A 55 12.20 9.38 -22.43
N LYS A 56 11.93 8.07 -22.24
CA LYS A 56 10.59 7.58 -21.86
C LYS A 56 10.11 8.22 -20.56
N GLN A 57 11.00 8.37 -19.58
CA GLN A 57 10.64 9.02 -18.32
C GLN A 57 10.28 10.49 -18.51
N LEU A 58 10.95 11.24 -19.39
CA LEU A 58 10.56 12.61 -19.72
C LEU A 58 9.15 12.68 -20.33
N ILE A 59 8.81 11.75 -21.23
CA ILE A 59 7.46 11.67 -21.78
C ILE A 59 6.43 11.45 -20.66
N TRP A 60 6.71 10.54 -19.73
CA TRP A 60 5.81 10.26 -18.61
C TRP A 60 5.71 11.43 -17.63
N ILE A 61 6.79 12.18 -17.39
CA ILE A 61 6.77 13.42 -16.61
C ILE A 61 5.84 14.46 -17.28
N GLY A 62 5.96 14.64 -18.58
CA GLY A 62 5.08 15.55 -19.35
C GLY A 62 3.60 15.10 -19.27
N ALA A 63 3.33 13.83 -19.49
CA ALA A 63 1.98 13.26 -19.35
C ALA A 63 1.41 13.44 -17.94
N SER A 64 2.25 13.27 -16.91
CA SER A 64 1.84 13.47 -15.51
C SER A 64 1.49 14.93 -15.23
N MET A 65 2.22 15.89 -15.79
CA MET A 65 1.88 17.32 -15.65
C MET A 65 0.52 17.64 -16.26
N VAL A 66 0.23 17.09 -17.46
CA VAL A 66 -1.09 17.25 -18.09
C VAL A 66 -2.18 16.63 -17.22
N LEU A 67 -1.94 15.45 -16.67
CA LEU A 67 -2.89 14.78 -15.78
C LEU A 67 -3.13 15.59 -14.49
N ILE A 68 -2.07 16.13 -13.88
CA ILE A 68 -2.19 17.01 -12.70
C ILE A 68 -3.08 18.21 -13.02
N MET A 69 -2.86 18.90 -14.16
CA MET A 69 -3.69 20.02 -14.59
C MET A 69 -5.16 19.61 -14.77
N PHE A 70 -5.39 18.44 -15.37
CA PHE A 70 -6.73 17.89 -15.54
C PHE A 70 -7.42 17.58 -14.20
N ILE A 71 -6.69 16.97 -13.25
CA ILE A 71 -7.20 16.68 -11.90
C ILE A 71 -7.56 17.97 -11.15
N PHE A 72 -6.74 19.02 -11.24
CA PHE A 72 -7.03 20.31 -10.62
C PHE A 72 -8.22 21.05 -11.28
N ALA A 73 -8.52 20.77 -12.53
CA ALA A 73 -9.69 21.33 -13.21
C ALA A 73 -11.01 20.67 -12.79
N LEU A 74 -10.96 19.48 -12.21
CA LEU A 74 -12.14 18.76 -11.75
C LEU A 74 -12.49 19.16 -10.30
N ASP A 75 -13.79 19.32 -10.02
CA ASP A 75 -14.29 19.51 -8.66
C ASP A 75 -14.12 18.22 -7.85
N TYR A 76 -13.77 18.33 -6.54
CA TYR A 76 -13.66 17.18 -5.64
C TYR A 76 -14.95 16.34 -5.58
N ARG A 77 -16.12 16.99 -5.77
CA ARG A 77 -17.43 16.32 -5.83
C ARG A 77 -17.54 15.30 -6.95
N PHE A 78 -16.78 15.51 -8.04
CA PHE A 78 -16.68 14.50 -9.12
C PHE A 78 -16.07 13.22 -8.58
N PHE A 79 -14.92 13.33 -7.92
CA PHE A 79 -14.24 12.15 -7.36
C PHE A 79 -15.09 11.46 -6.27
N GLU A 80 -15.75 12.23 -5.41
CA GLU A 80 -16.64 11.71 -4.39
C GLU A 80 -17.82 10.94 -5.01
N SER A 81 -18.46 11.50 -6.04
CA SER A 81 -19.60 10.85 -6.70
C SER A 81 -19.19 9.58 -7.44
N PHE A 82 -18.07 9.62 -8.16
CA PHE A 82 -17.62 8.51 -8.98
C PHE A 82 -16.73 7.49 -8.25
N ALA A 83 -16.36 7.73 -6.98
CA ALA A 83 -15.49 6.80 -6.23
C ALA A 83 -15.94 5.33 -6.27
N PRO A 84 -17.24 4.97 -6.11
CA PRO A 84 -17.67 3.59 -6.20
C PRO A 84 -17.52 3.00 -7.62
N ALA A 85 -17.78 3.82 -8.65
CA ALA A 85 -17.65 3.37 -10.04
C ALA A 85 -16.17 3.18 -10.42
N ILE A 86 -15.30 4.11 -9.99
CA ILE A 86 -13.85 4.02 -10.19
C ILE A 86 -13.30 2.78 -9.48
N TYR A 87 -13.69 2.54 -8.24
CA TYR A 87 -13.29 1.35 -7.49
C TYR A 87 -13.76 0.07 -8.19
N GLY A 88 -15.04 0.00 -8.56
CA GLY A 88 -15.61 -1.15 -9.27
C GLY A 88 -14.89 -1.44 -10.59
N LEU A 89 -14.53 -0.40 -11.34
CA LEU A 89 -13.75 -0.52 -12.59
C LEU A 89 -12.38 -1.18 -12.31
N PHE A 90 -11.63 -0.70 -11.32
CA PHE A 90 -10.30 -1.26 -11.05
C PHE A 90 -10.36 -2.65 -10.41
N ILE A 91 -11.39 -2.97 -9.62
CA ILE A 91 -11.66 -4.35 -9.18
C ILE A 91 -11.92 -5.26 -10.39
N LEU A 92 -12.74 -4.82 -11.34
CA LEU A 92 -12.99 -5.58 -12.57
C LEU A 92 -11.68 -5.81 -13.34
N LEU A 93 -10.85 -4.78 -13.51
CA LEU A 93 -9.55 -4.90 -14.16
C LEU A 93 -8.61 -5.87 -13.43
N LEU A 94 -8.60 -5.85 -12.08
CA LEU A 94 -7.83 -6.81 -11.27
C LEU A 94 -8.33 -8.25 -11.46
N ILE A 95 -9.64 -8.47 -11.62
CA ILE A 95 -10.20 -9.79 -11.91
C ILE A 95 -9.82 -10.25 -13.32
N LEU A 96 -9.77 -9.33 -14.27
CA LEU A 96 -9.48 -9.65 -15.68
C LEU A 96 -7.98 -9.86 -15.97
N VAL A 97 -7.09 -9.24 -15.17
CA VAL A 97 -5.65 -9.27 -15.46
C VAL A 97 -5.03 -10.68 -15.44
N PRO A 98 -5.43 -11.64 -14.59
CA PRO A 98 -4.93 -13.01 -14.68
C PRO A 98 -5.28 -13.74 -15.97
N PHE A 99 -6.34 -13.31 -16.68
CA PHE A 99 -6.81 -13.93 -17.91
C PHE A 99 -6.32 -13.22 -19.18
N LEU A 100 -6.22 -11.90 -19.14
CA LEU A 100 -5.93 -11.05 -20.31
C LEU A 100 -4.59 -10.32 -20.22
N GLY A 101 -3.90 -10.45 -19.10
CA GLY A 101 -2.65 -9.76 -18.83
C GLY A 101 -1.44 -10.42 -19.46
N VAL A 102 -0.31 -9.72 -19.36
CA VAL A 102 1.02 -10.22 -19.76
C VAL A 102 1.91 -10.36 -18.55
N THR A 103 2.85 -11.29 -18.61
CA THR A 103 3.80 -11.53 -17.55
C THR A 103 5.02 -10.63 -17.72
N ILE A 104 5.33 -9.82 -16.70
CA ILE A 104 6.53 -9.00 -16.64
C ILE A 104 7.22 -9.29 -15.29
N ASN A 105 8.51 -9.59 -15.32
CA ASN A 105 9.31 -9.90 -14.14
C ASN A 105 8.71 -11.00 -13.22
N GLY A 106 8.07 -12.00 -13.82
CA GLY A 106 7.49 -13.14 -13.10
C GLY A 106 6.10 -12.90 -12.51
N SER A 107 5.52 -11.69 -12.65
CA SER A 107 4.15 -11.37 -12.24
C SER A 107 3.24 -11.20 -13.45
N HIS A 108 2.06 -11.86 -13.41
CA HIS A 108 1.04 -11.81 -14.48
C HIS A 108 -0.01 -10.77 -14.12
N SER A 109 0.39 -9.47 -14.13
CA SER A 109 -0.39 -8.36 -13.55
C SER A 109 -0.44 -7.10 -14.41
N TRP A 110 -0.01 -7.20 -15.69
CA TRP A 110 0.12 -6.06 -16.58
C TRP A 110 -0.77 -6.17 -17.79
N PHE A 111 -1.44 -5.10 -18.18
CA PHE A 111 -2.03 -4.97 -19.50
C PHE A 111 -1.04 -4.30 -20.45
N LYS A 112 -0.88 -4.85 -21.65
CA LYS A 112 -0.08 -4.26 -22.71
C LYS A 112 -0.99 -3.55 -23.70
N ILE A 113 -0.80 -2.24 -23.84
CA ILE A 113 -1.53 -1.39 -24.79
C ILE A 113 -0.52 -0.77 -25.75
N GLY A 114 -0.34 -1.38 -26.92
CA GLY A 114 0.70 -0.97 -27.85
C GLY A 114 2.10 -1.17 -27.27
N THR A 115 2.86 -0.08 -27.13
CA THR A 115 4.20 -0.08 -26.52
C THR A 115 4.17 0.21 -25.01
N ALA A 116 3.04 0.64 -24.46
CA ALA A 116 2.89 0.95 -23.04
C ALA A 116 2.35 -0.27 -22.27
N THR A 117 2.75 -0.36 -21.02
CA THR A 117 2.23 -1.34 -20.06
C THR A 117 1.56 -0.62 -18.90
N ILE A 118 0.39 -1.07 -18.50
CA ILE A 118 -0.40 -0.51 -17.40
C ILE A 118 -0.64 -1.60 -16.38
N GLN A 119 -0.39 -1.28 -15.12
CA GLN A 119 -0.61 -2.18 -13.99
C GLN A 119 -1.87 -1.74 -13.22
N PRO A 120 -2.98 -2.49 -13.28
CA PRO A 120 -4.21 -2.13 -12.60
C PRO A 120 -4.05 -1.98 -11.08
N ALA A 121 -3.14 -2.75 -10.47
CA ALA A 121 -2.87 -2.70 -9.03
C ALA A 121 -2.43 -1.30 -8.55
N GLU A 122 -1.70 -0.54 -9.38
CA GLU A 122 -1.27 0.81 -9.04
C GLU A 122 -2.45 1.78 -8.92
N PHE A 123 -3.36 1.70 -9.86
CA PHE A 123 -4.57 2.54 -9.87
C PHE A 123 -5.61 2.08 -8.85
N ALA A 124 -5.69 0.78 -8.57
CA ALA A 124 -6.58 0.23 -7.56
C ALA A 124 -6.29 0.80 -6.15
N LYS A 125 -5.03 1.12 -5.82
CA LYS A 125 -4.67 1.79 -4.57
C LYS A 125 -5.37 3.15 -4.43
N THR A 126 -5.30 3.96 -5.48
CA THR A 126 -5.96 5.28 -5.52
C THR A 126 -7.49 5.13 -5.48
N ALA A 127 -8.04 4.18 -6.24
CA ALA A 127 -9.47 3.90 -6.24
C ALA A 127 -9.99 3.47 -4.87
N THR A 128 -9.21 2.63 -4.16
CA THR A 128 -9.50 2.20 -2.79
C THR A 128 -9.46 3.40 -1.83
N ALA A 129 -8.45 4.27 -1.93
CA ALA A 129 -8.36 5.48 -1.12
C ALA A 129 -9.58 6.40 -1.31
N LEU A 130 -10.00 6.61 -2.55
CA LEU A 130 -11.18 7.43 -2.88
C LEU A 130 -12.46 6.83 -2.27
N LEU A 131 -12.66 5.51 -2.39
CA LEU A 131 -13.85 4.86 -1.85
C LEU A 131 -13.87 4.88 -0.32
N ILE A 132 -12.71 4.67 0.33
CA ILE A 132 -12.59 4.78 1.79
C ILE A 132 -12.87 6.21 2.23
N ALA A 133 -12.29 7.22 1.58
CA ALA A 133 -12.52 8.62 1.91
C ALA A 133 -14.02 8.97 1.81
N LYS A 134 -14.69 8.55 0.73
CA LYS A 134 -16.13 8.72 0.58
C LYS A 134 -16.91 8.03 1.69
N TYR A 135 -16.56 6.78 2.04
CA TYR A 135 -17.28 6.01 3.06
C TYR A 135 -17.12 6.63 4.44
N LEU A 136 -15.92 7.10 4.79
CA LEU A 136 -15.64 7.72 6.08
C LEU A 136 -16.16 9.16 6.19
N ASN A 137 -16.45 9.81 5.06
CA ASN A 137 -17.05 11.16 5.04
C ASN A 137 -18.53 11.17 5.48
N ASP A 138 -19.19 10.00 5.54
CA ASP A 138 -20.56 9.88 6.05
C ASP A 138 -20.58 10.01 7.58
N PRO A 139 -21.28 11.03 8.16
CA PRO A 139 -21.36 11.22 9.61
C PRO A 139 -21.96 10.04 10.38
N GLN A 140 -22.67 9.14 9.71
CA GLN A 140 -23.25 7.95 10.31
C GLN A 140 -22.25 6.81 10.47
N VAL A 141 -21.09 6.89 9.84
CA VAL A 141 -20.03 5.88 9.91
C VAL A 141 -19.14 6.12 11.13
N SER A 142 -18.83 5.06 11.85
CA SER A 142 -17.90 5.11 12.99
C SER A 142 -17.05 3.85 13.06
N LEU A 143 -15.73 4.01 12.96
CA LEU A 143 -14.79 2.90 13.06
C LEU A 143 -14.71 2.26 14.46
N ALA A 144 -15.39 2.81 15.46
CA ALA A 144 -15.63 2.13 16.73
C ALA A 144 -16.64 0.97 16.61
N ARG A 145 -17.47 0.95 15.55
CA ARG A 145 -18.49 -0.09 15.34
C ARG A 145 -17.95 -1.19 14.44
N PHE A 146 -18.07 -2.44 14.88
CA PHE A 146 -17.61 -3.62 14.13
C PHE A 146 -18.19 -3.71 12.71
N ARG A 147 -19.48 -3.32 12.52
CA ARG A 147 -20.11 -3.31 11.20
C ARG A 147 -19.38 -2.43 10.19
N ASP A 148 -18.93 -1.25 10.63
CA ASP A 148 -18.27 -0.28 9.75
C ASP A 148 -16.80 -0.68 9.52
N GLN A 149 -16.15 -1.24 10.55
CA GLN A 149 -14.82 -1.87 10.41
C GLN A 149 -14.81 -2.97 9.35
N TRP A 150 -15.83 -3.85 9.38
CA TRP A 150 -15.93 -4.96 8.42
C TRP A 150 -16.10 -4.48 6.98
N LYS A 151 -16.91 -3.43 6.76
CA LYS A 151 -17.09 -2.83 5.44
C LYS A 151 -15.77 -2.25 4.90
N VAL A 152 -15.05 -1.51 5.74
CA VAL A 152 -13.73 -0.97 5.36
C VAL A 152 -12.72 -2.08 5.11
N ALA A 153 -12.73 -3.13 5.95
CA ALA A 153 -11.91 -4.31 5.75
C ALA A 153 -12.19 -5.01 4.40
N LEU A 154 -13.44 -5.09 3.97
CA LEU A 154 -13.80 -5.61 2.65
C LEU A 154 -13.31 -4.71 1.51
N ILE A 155 -13.46 -3.38 1.63
CA ILE A 155 -12.99 -2.42 0.62
C ILE A 155 -11.46 -2.52 0.44
N ILE A 156 -10.70 -2.73 1.52
CA ILE A 156 -9.25 -2.89 1.47
C ILE A 156 -8.87 -4.32 1.09
N GLY A 157 -9.53 -5.31 1.66
CA GLY A 157 -9.17 -6.72 1.53
C GLY A 157 -9.41 -7.29 0.12
N LEU A 158 -10.48 -6.85 -0.55
CA LEU A 158 -10.79 -7.36 -1.89
C LEU A 158 -9.67 -7.11 -2.91
N PRO A 159 -9.15 -5.87 -3.09
CA PRO A 159 -8.02 -5.67 -3.99
C PRO A 159 -6.75 -6.40 -3.52
N ILE A 160 -6.47 -6.49 -2.20
CA ILE A 160 -5.33 -7.24 -1.69
C ILE A 160 -5.37 -8.69 -2.16
N VAL A 161 -6.50 -9.38 -1.99
CA VAL A 161 -6.66 -10.78 -2.39
C VAL A 161 -6.42 -10.96 -3.88
N LEU A 162 -6.98 -10.07 -4.72
CA LEU A 162 -6.82 -10.12 -6.17
C LEU A 162 -5.37 -9.85 -6.61
N ILE A 163 -4.70 -8.90 -5.97
CA ILE A 163 -3.30 -8.56 -6.25
C ILE A 163 -2.36 -9.71 -5.85
N VAL A 164 -2.58 -10.31 -4.68
CA VAL A 164 -1.81 -11.49 -4.22
C VAL A 164 -2.04 -12.69 -5.15
N ALA A 165 -3.27 -12.89 -5.63
CA ALA A 165 -3.59 -13.94 -6.60
C ALA A 165 -2.84 -13.76 -7.94
N SER A 166 -2.43 -12.54 -8.28
CA SER A 166 -1.59 -12.22 -9.45
C SER A 166 -0.08 -12.32 -9.19
N ASN A 167 0.34 -12.91 -8.06
CA ASN A 167 1.74 -13.02 -7.60
C ASN A 167 2.44 -11.65 -7.36
N GLU A 168 1.69 -10.64 -6.93
CA GLU A 168 2.20 -9.30 -6.64
C GLU A 168 2.10 -8.92 -5.16
N THR A 169 2.81 -9.66 -4.31
CA THR A 169 2.81 -9.41 -2.86
C THR A 169 3.35 -8.02 -2.49
N GLY A 170 4.31 -7.48 -3.26
CA GLY A 170 4.87 -6.14 -3.04
C GLY A 170 3.81 -5.04 -3.14
N SER A 171 3.00 -5.05 -4.19
CA SER A 171 1.90 -4.09 -4.37
C SER A 171 0.81 -4.24 -3.30
N ALA A 172 0.54 -5.47 -2.85
CA ALA A 172 -0.41 -5.75 -1.78
C ALA A 172 0.05 -5.17 -0.42
N LEU A 173 1.37 -5.21 -0.11
CA LEU A 173 1.92 -4.67 1.13
C LEU A 173 1.67 -3.17 1.29
N VAL A 174 1.55 -2.43 0.20
CA VAL A 174 1.27 -0.98 0.27
C VAL A 174 -0.07 -0.70 0.95
N TYR A 175 -1.04 -1.61 0.84
CA TYR A 175 -2.35 -1.46 1.51
C TYR A 175 -2.26 -1.48 3.04
N VAL A 176 -1.18 -1.98 3.61
CA VAL A 176 -0.91 -1.90 5.06
C VAL A 176 -0.89 -0.45 5.53
N SER A 177 -0.48 0.50 4.68
CA SER A 177 -0.49 1.93 5.01
C SER A 177 -1.88 2.48 5.34
N PHE A 178 -2.96 1.89 4.82
CA PHE A 178 -4.32 2.30 5.15
C PHE A 178 -4.65 2.18 6.63
N ILE A 179 -3.96 1.30 7.39
CA ILE A 179 -4.22 1.18 8.83
C ILE A 179 -3.86 2.46 9.58
N ILE A 180 -2.86 3.22 9.10
CA ILE A 180 -2.45 4.50 9.69
C ILE A 180 -3.57 5.52 9.48
N LEU A 181 -4.13 5.56 8.27
CA LEU A 181 -5.27 6.41 7.95
C LEU A 181 -6.49 6.05 8.82
N LEU A 182 -6.84 4.77 8.88
CA LEU A 182 -7.99 4.29 9.65
C LEU A 182 -7.83 4.56 11.15
N TYR A 183 -6.62 4.41 11.69
CA TYR A 183 -6.33 4.75 13.08
C TYR A 183 -6.56 6.24 13.35
N ARG A 184 -6.13 7.10 12.46
CA ARG A 184 -6.38 8.54 12.54
C ARG A 184 -7.89 8.87 12.48
N GLU A 185 -8.67 8.10 11.71
CA GLU A 185 -10.11 8.26 11.56
C GLU A 185 -10.92 7.52 12.66
N GLY A 186 -10.26 7.05 13.73
CA GLY A 186 -10.90 6.51 14.93
C GLY A 186 -11.00 4.99 15.00
N LEU A 187 -10.20 4.26 14.22
CA LEU A 187 -10.03 2.82 14.42
C LEU A 187 -9.36 2.57 15.78
N PRO A 188 -9.87 1.62 16.61
CA PRO A 188 -9.25 1.30 17.89
C PRO A 188 -7.77 0.97 17.75
N GLY A 189 -6.94 1.50 18.68
CA GLY A 189 -5.48 1.35 18.64
C GLY A 189 -4.96 -0.09 18.77
N GLU A 190 -5.83 -1.02 19.16
CA GLU A 190 -5.51 -2.45 19.21
C GLU A 190 -5.14 -3.01 17.81
N TYR A 191 -5.79 -2.53 16.74
CA TYR A 191 -5.55 -3.01 15.36
C TYR A 191 -4.16 -2.63 14.82
N PRO A 192 -3.73 -1.34 14.85
CA PRO A 192 -2.36 -1.01 14.44
C PRO A 192 -1.33 -1.64 15.35
N GLY A 193 -1.62 -1.79 16.66
CA GLY A 193 -0.75 -2.52 17.59
C GLY A 193 -0.57 -3.98 17.19
N LEU A 194 -1.64 -4.68 16.86
CA LEU A 194 -1.61 -6.07 16.39
C LEU A 194 -0.86 -6.19 15.05
N LEU A 195 -1.06 -5.25 14.14
CA LEU A 195 -0.33 -5.25 12.86
C LEU A 195 1.16 -5.08 13.06
N LEU A 196 1.59 -4.07 13.82
CA LEU A 196 3.02 -3.82 14.11
C LEU A 196 3.63 -5.02 14.84
N GLY A 197 2.91 -5.57 15.82
CA GLY A 197 3.31 -6.79 16.51
C GLY A 197 3.44 -7.98 15.57
N GLY A 198 2.49 -8.14 14.65
CA GLY A 198 2.51 -9.20 13.62
C GLY A 198 3.70 -9.05 12.66
N ILE A 199 3.98 -7.84 12.19
CA ILE A 199 5.15 -7.56 11.34
C ILE A 199 6.44 -7.86 12.10
N PHE A 200 6.55 -7.38 13.35
CA PHE A 200 7.71 -7.65 14.18
C PHE A 200 7.94 -9.14 14.39
N LEU A 201 6.87 -9.89 14.68
CA LEU A 201 6.92 -11.35 14.86
C LEU A 201 7.29 -12.06 13.56
N PHE A 202 6.71 -11.63 12.42
CA PHE A 202 7.03 -12.19 11.12
C PHE A 202 8.51 -12.01 10.77
N VAL A 203 9.05 -10.81 10.92
CA VAL A 203 10.47 -10.52 10.68
C VAL A 203 11.36 -11.29 11.66
N SER A 204 10.96 -11.37 12.94
CA SER A 204 11.68 -12.15 13.94
C SER A 204 11.69 -13.65 13.59
N ALA A 205 10.58 -14.18 13.06
CA ALA A 205 10.47 -15.57 12.65
C ALA A 205 11.35 -15.92 11.43
N LEU A 206 11.63 -14.95 10.57
CA LEU A 206 12.59 -15.13 9.46
C LEU A 206 14.05 -15.17 9.92
N ILE A 207 14.37 -14.46 11.01
CA ILE A 207 15.76 -14.31 11.50
C ILE A 207 16.06 -15.34 12.59
N LEU A 208 15.11 -15.62 13.46
CA LEU A 208 15.26 -16.47 14.65
C LEU A 208 14.54 -17.81 14.46
N LYS A 209 15.06 -18.85 15.10
CA LYS A 209 14.33 -20.13 15.14
C LYS A 209 13.00 -19.95 15.88
N PRO A 210 11.90 -20.60 15.44
CA PRO A 210 10.57 -20.47 16.05
C PRO A 210 10.56 -20.76 17.57
N LEU A 211 11.37 -21.71 18.01
CA LEU A 211 11.55 -22.02 19.43
C LEU A 211 12.09 -20.83 20.24
N THR A 212 13.03 -20.05 19.68
CA THR A 212 13.61 -18.86 20.34
C THR A 212 12.56 -17.79 20.53
N ILE A 213 11.73 -17.55 19.52
CA ILE A 213 10.63 -16.58 19.59
C ILE A 213 9.62 -16.99 20.66
N PHE A 214 9.27 -18.28 20.69
CA PHE A 214 8.37 -18.82 21.71
C PHE A 214 8.89 -18.58 23.12
N ILE A 215 10.17 -18.88 23.38
CA ILE A 215 10.80 -18.68 24.69
C ILE A 215 10.79 -17.18 25.08
N VAL A 216 11.14 -16.30 24.16
CA VAL A 216 11.13 -14.83 24.40
C VAL A 216 9.73 -14.34 24.73
N LEU A 217 8.72 -14.76 24.01
CA LEU A 217 7.33 -14.38 24.25
C LEU A 217 6.81 -14.94 25.57
N LEU A 218 7.21 -16.14 25.94
CA LEU A 218 6.86 -16.77 27.20
C LEU A 218 7.48 -16.04 28.39
N ILE A 219 8.74 -15.62 28.25
CA ILE A 219 9.43 -14.76 29.25
C ILE A 219 8.74 -13.40 29.36
N LEU A 220 8.42 -12.74 28.23
CA LEU A 220 7.73 -11.45 28.23
C LEU A 220 6.34 -11.54 28.86
N ALA A 221 5.57 -12.57 28.53
CA ALA A 221 4.27 -12.82 29.14
C ALA A 221 4.40 -13.07 30.66
N GLY A 222 5.40 -13.82 31.09
CA GLY A 222 5.70 -14.04 32.51
C GLY A 222 6.08 -12.76 33.24
N LEU A 223 6.92 -11.91 32.64
CA LEU A 223 7.31 -10.60 33.20
C LEU A 223 6.11 -9.65 33.28
N LEU A 224 5.24 -9.62 32.28
CA LEU A 224 4.01 -8.82 32.30
C LEU A 224 3.05 -9.29 33.40
N ILE A 225 2.94 -10.58 33.63
CA ILE A 225 2.15 -11.17 34.72
C ILE A 225 2.72 -10.76 36.08
N LEU A 226 4.05 -10.82 36.23
CA LEU A 226 4.74 -10.44 37.48
C LEU A 226 4.71 -8.94 37.74
N ALA A 227 4.71 -8.10 36.70
CA ALA A 227 4.66 -6.63 36.80
C ALA A 227 3.25 -6.08 37.13
N MET A 228 2.21 -6.92 37.16
CA MET A 228 0.82 -6.51 37.37
C MET A 228 0.17 -6.98 38.68
N PRO A 229 0.75 -6.74 39.88
CA PRO A 229 0.15 -7.25 41.12
C PRO A 229 -1.10 -6.51 41.62
N ILE A 230 -1.46 -5.33 41.07
CA ILE A 230 -2.43 -4.40 41.70
C ILE A 230 -3.84 -4.42 41.06
N TYR A 231 -4.06 -5.09 39.92
CA TYR A 231 -5.38 -5.07 39.24
C TYR A 231 -6.07 -6.46 39.21
N LEU A 232 -6.18 -7.11 40.36
CA LEU A 232 -6.67 -8.47 40.51
C LEU A 232 -8.13 -8.72 40.03
N GLN A 233 -9.00 -7.75 40.01
CA GLN A 233 -10.40 -7.94 39.63
C GLN A 233 -10.68 -7.99 38.10
N ARG A 234 -9.76 -7.52 37.25
CA ARG A 234 -9.86 -7.67 35.78
C ARG A 234 -8.98 -8.81 35.24
N MET A 235 -8.30 -9.52 36.09
CA MET A 235 -7.21 -10.44 35.76
C MET A 235 -7.63 -11.62 34.90
N TYR A 236 -8.82 -12.22 35.13
CA TYR A 236 -9.24 -13.39 34.38
C TYR A 236 -9.39 -13.11 32.88
N GLN A 237 -9.96 -11.98 32.50
CA GLN A 237 -10.07 -11.57 31.11
C GLN A 237 -8.72 -11.26 30.46
N THR A 238 -7.78 -10.70 31.23
CA THR A 238 -6.43 -10.40 30.77
C THR A 238 -5.61 -11.66 30.52
N TYR A 239 -5.73 -12.69 31.36
CA TYR A 239 -5.04 -13.98 31.16
C TYR A 239 -5.57 -14.74 29.95
N VAL A 240 -6.89 -14.74 29.73
CA VAL A 240 -7.50 -15.36 28.55
C VAL A 240 -7.04 -14.66 27.27
N LYS A 241 -7.02 -13.33 27.26
CA LYS A 241 -6.51 -12.53 26.13
C LYS A 241 -5.02 -12.80 25.89
N ALA A 242 -4.20 -12.87 26.94
CA ALA A 242 -2.78 -13.19 26.82
C ALA A 242 -2.55 -14.61 26.29
N ALA A 243 -3.27 -15.60 26.80
CA ALA A 243 -3.17 -16.98 26.32
C ALA A 243 -3.62 -17.11 24.85
N LEU A 244 -4.73 -16.45 24.47
CA LEU A 244 -5.17 -16.38 23.07
C LEU A 244 -4.11 -15.70 22.19
N GLY A 245 -3.52 -14.59 22.66
CA GLY A 245 -2.44 -13.91 21.95
C GLY A 245 -1.24 -14.82 21.71
N ILE A 246 -0.78 -15.53 22.73
CA ILE A 246 0.34 -16.50 22.61
C ILE A 246 -0.01 -17.63 21.61
N THR A 247 -1.23 -18.14 21.65
CA THR A 247 -1.67 -19.20 20.72
C THR A 247 -1.67 -18.69 19.27
N VAL A 248 -2.18 -17.48 19.02
CA VAL A 248 -2.16 -16.85 17.69
C VAL A 248 -0.72 -16.66 17.20
N VAL A 249 0.17 -16.17 18.06
CA VAL A 249 1.58 -15.97 17.73
C VAL A 249 2.28 -17.28 17.37
N MET A 250 2.05 -18.35 18.16
CA MET A 250 2.58 -19.69 17.87
C MET A 250 2.09 -20.20 16.53
N THR A 251 0.79 -20.07 16.26
CA THR A 251 0.20 -20.52 15.00
C THR A 251 0.78 -19.74 13.81
N LEU A 252 0.96 -18.42 13.95
CA LEU A 252 1.59 -17.59 12.93
C LEU A 252 3.06 -17.98 12.71
N ALA A 253 3.84 -18.20 13.76
CA ALA A 253 5.24 -18.61 13.65
C ALA A 253 5.39 -19.96 12.93
N LEU A 254 4.56 -20.94 13.27
CA LEU A 254 4.52 -22.25 12.60
C LEU A 254 4.06 -22.12 11.14
N LEU A 255 3.11 -21.24 10.85
CA LEU A 255 2.64 -20.98 9.50
C LEU A 255 3.72 -20.32 8.64
N VAL A 256 4.47 -19.36 9.20
CA VAL A 256 5.64 -18.75 8.52
C VAL A 256 6.70 -19.81 8.21
N GLU A 257 7.05 -20.66 9.17
CA GLU A 257 8.01 -21.74 8.95
C GLU A 257 7.53 -22.70 7.86
N TRP A 258 6.25 -23.04 7.87
CA TRP A 258 5.65 -23.88 6.84
C TRP A 258 5.70 -23.24 5.46
N VAL A 259 5.35 -21.93 5.35
CA VAL A 259 5.40 -21.17 4.10
C VAL A 259 6.83 -21.06 3.57
N VAL A 260 7.79 -20.73 4.43
CA VAL A 260 9.21 -20.63 4.06
C VAL A 260 9.73 -21.96 3.52
N ASN A 261 9.32 -23.08 4.13
CA ASN A 261 9.83 -24.41 3.78
C ASN A 261 9.10 -25.06 2.59
N HIS A 262 7.82 -24.72 2.34
CA HIS A 262 6.99 -25.42 1.36
C HIS A 262 6.50 -24.53 0.19
N VAL A 263 6.38 -23.23 0.40
CA VAL A 263 5.79 -22.32 -0.60
C VAL A 263 6.85 -21.48 -1.30
N LEU A 264 7.87 -21.00 -0.57
CA LEU A 264 8.92 -20.19 -1.18
C LEU A 264 9.86 -21.06 -2.03
N LYS A 265 10.13 -20.60 -3.24
CA LYS A 265 11.10 -21.21 -4.15
C LYS A 265 12.51 -21.04 -3.58
N GLU A 266 13.46 -21.91 -3.99
CA GLU A 266 14.83 -21.90 -3.46
C GLU A 266 15.54 -20.55 -3.56
N HIS A 267 15.26 -19.77 -4.61
CA HIS A 267 15.82 -18.43 -4.81
C HIS A 267 15.15 -17.32 -3.98
N GLN A 268 14.10 -17.65 -3.21
CA GLN A 268 13.38 -16.74 -2.32
C GLN A 268 13.61 -17.06 -0.84
N ARG A 269 14.31 -18.17 -0.55
CA ARG A 269 14.76 -18.56 0.78
C ARG A 269 16.10 -17.92 1.06
#